data_2a515e90edf855d52c136f436cd4f0a0
#
_entry.id   2a515e90edf855d52c136f436cd4f0a0
#
_cell.length_a   1.000
_cell.length_b   1.000
_cell.length_c   1.000
_cell.angle_alpha   90.00
_cell.angle_beta   90.00
_cell.angle_gamma   90.00
#
_symmetry.space_group_name_H-M   'P 1'
#
loop_
_entity.id
_entity.type
_entity.pdbx_description
1 polymer ?
#
loop_
_entity_poly.entity_id
_entity_poly.type
_entity_poly.pdbx_seq_one_letter_code
_entity_poly.pdbx_strand_id
1 'polypeptide(L)'
;VMVAARILAYGPEYKVELSHPNTGEKEIKEINLADCPFRKVSDDVDLNNIEITLPVSKKVIGVRLLTGKEEKLIADDLKASKKTGSQVSPELTTRLRHTIKSINGDTNQANINNFANNILSRDSLHLRQEMKKTTPDIELIQKVEIGGDTVEVDIPMTVGFFWPNIKS
;
A
#
# COMPACT_ATOMS: atom_id res chain seq x y z
N VAL A 1 2.94 4.03 -10.85
CA VAL A 1 3.52 3.31 -12.01
C VAL A 1 2.45 2.48 -12.74
N MET A 2 1.67 1.62 -12.07
CA MET A 2 0.68 0.73 -12.72
C MET A 2 -0.43 1.50 -13.46
N VAL A 3 -1.03 2.52 -12.84
CA VAL A 3 -2.06 3.35 -13.48
C VAL A 3 -1.51 4.08 -14.70
N ALA A 4 -0.31 4.66 -14.62
CA ALA A 4 0.33 5.30 -15.77
C ALA A 4 0.60 4.31 -16.93
N ALA A 5 1.07 3.10 -16.62
CA ALA A 5 1.25 2.06 -17.62
C ALA A 5 -0.07 1.64 -18.27
N ARG A 6 -1.16 1.54 -17.48
CA ARG A 6 -2.50 1.25 -17.97
C ARG A 6 -3.01 2.34 -18.93
N ILE A 7 -2.86 3.61 -18.54
CA ILE A 7 -3.27 4.75 -19.37
C ILE A 7 -2.50 4.76 -20.71
N LEU A 8 -1.19 4.52 -20.67
CA LEU A 8 -0.37 4.46 -21.87
C LEU A 8 -0.74 3.29 -22.81
N ALA A 9 -1.13 2.14 -22.24
CA ALA A 9 -1.41 0.95 -23.02
C ALA A 9 -2.84 0.92 -23.59
N TYR A 10 -3.82 1.47 -22.88
CA TYR A 10 -5.26 1.26 -23.20
C TYR A 10 -6.13 2.53 -23.10
N GLY A 11 -5.52 3.68 -22.86
CA GLY A 11 -6.25 4.93 -22.63
C GLY A 11 -6.68 5.13 -21.16
N PRO A 12 -7.17 6.33 -20.85
CA PRO A 12 -7.53 6.70 -19.47
C PRO A 12 -8.90 6.15 -19.02
N GLU A 13 -9.79 5.77 -19.95
CA GLU A 13 -11.12 5.27 -19.61
C GLU A 13 -11.02 3.88 -19.00
N TYR A 14 -11.65 3.71 -17.83
CA TYR A 14 -11.74 2.43 -17.12
C TYR A 14 -13.18 2.11 -16.73
N LYS A 15 -13.73 1.07 -17.34
CA LYS A 15 -15.07 0.56 -17.00
C LYS A 15 -14.95 -0.45 -15.87
N VAL A 16 -15.66 -0.21 -14.79
CA VAL A 16 -15.61 -1.03 -13.59
C VAL A 16 -16.97 -1.11 -12.93
N GLU A 17 -17.33 -2.30 -12.44
CA GLU A 17 -18.50 -2.49 -11.59
C GLU A 17 -18.17 -1.99 -10.19
N LEU A 18 -18.91 -0.99 -9.72
CA LEU A 18 -18.80 -0.44 -8.38
C LEU A 18 -20.05 -0.80 -7.57
N SER A 19 -19.86 -1.00 -6.27
CA SER A 19 -20.95 -1.33 -5.35
C SER A 19 -21.15 -0.19 -4.38
N HIS A 20 -22.40 0.20 -4.20
CA HIS A 20 -22.78 1.18 -3.18
C HIS A 20 -22.44 0.64 -1.78
N PRO A 21 -21.68 1.38 -0.93
CA PRO A 21 -21.16 0.85 0.32
C PRO A 21 -22.24 0.46 1.34
N ASN A 22 -23.42 1.10 1.31
CA ASN A 22 -24.49 0.87 2.27
C ASN A 22 -25.60 -0.05 1.73
N THR A 23 -25.98 0.10 0.45
CA THR A 23 -27.08 -0.67 -0.15
C THR A 23 -26.64 -1.95 -0.84
N GLY A 24 -25.36 -2.02 -1.24
CA GLY A 24 -24.82 -3.12 -2.03
C GLY A 24 -25.26 -3.10 -3.51
N GLU A 25 -25.97 -2.05 -3.94
CA GLU A 25 -26.36 -1.87 -5.33
C GLU A 25 -25.11 -1.77 -6.21
N LYS A 26 -25.14 -2.43 -7.35
CA LYS A 26 -24.01 -2.50 -8.27
C LYS A 26 -24.31 -1.75 -9.54
N GLU A 27 -23.37 -0.94 -9.97
CA GLU A 27 -23.46 -0.17 -11.20
C GLU A 27 -22.14 -0.16 -11.94
N ILE A 28 -22.18 -0.29 -13.27
CA ILE A 28 -20.98 -0.17 -14.11
C ILE A 28 -20.75 1.32 -14.37
N LYS A 29 -19.63 1.83 -13.91
CA LYS A 29 -19.18 3.21 -14.14
C LYS A 29 -17.97 3.24 -15.04
N GLU A 30 -17.89 4.29 -15.83
CA GLU A 30 -16.69 4.63 -16.59
C GLU A 30 -15.93 5.73 -15.84
N ILE A 31 -14.72 5.40 -15.40
CA ILE A 31 -13.85 6.29 -14.63
C ILE A 31 -12.70 6.73 -15.52
N ASN A 32 -12.42 8.03 -15.53
CA ASN A 32 -11.23 8.55 -16.16
C ASN A 32 -10.05 8.51 -15.17
N LEU A 33 -9.14 7.58 -15.37
CA LEU A 33 -7.97 7.39 -14.51
C LEU A 33 -6.98 8.59 -14.54
N ALA A 34 -7.04 9.42 -15.57
CA ALA A 34 -6.22 10.62 -15.67
C ALA A 34 -6.69 11.74 -14.72
N ASP A 35 -7.98 11.71 -14.33
CA ASP A 35 -8.57 12.66 -13.41
C ASP A 35 -8.41 12.25 -11.94
N CYS A 36 -7.90 11.04 -11.69
CA CYS A 36 -7.64 10.57 -10.33
C CYS A 36 -6.55 11.42 -9.66
N PRO A 37 -6.79 11.95 -8.44
CA PRO A 37 -5.82 12.79 -7.76
C PRO A 37 -4.50 12.04 -7.52
N PHE A 38 -3.40 12.70 -7.86
CA PHE A 38 -2.07 12.19 -7.60
C PHE A 38 -1.59 12.74 -6.26
N ARG A 39 -1.36 11.87 -5.27
CA ARG A 39 -0.76 12.27 -4.01
C ARG A 39 0.72 12.55 -4.24
N LYS A 40 1.04 13.84 -4.39
CA LYS A 40 2.44 14.27 -4.41
C LYS A 40 3.00 14.17 -2.99
N VAL A 41 4.15 13.56 -2.86
CA VAL A 41 4.97 13.72 -1.67
C VAL A 41 5.65 15.10 -1.79
N SER A 42 5.73 15.83 -0.68
CA SER A 42 6.46 17.11 -0.66
C SER A 42 7.89 16.88 -1.12
N ASP A 43 8.39 17.76 -1.99
CA ASP A 43 9.75 17.66 -2.55
C ASP A 43 10.85 17.69 -1.46
N ASP A 44 10.52 18.19 -0.26
CA ASP A 44 11.41 18.27 0.91
C ASP A 44 11.52 16.94 1.69
N VAL A 45 10.72 15.91 1.37
CA VAL A 45 10.76 14.62 2.07
C VAL A 45 11.79 13.70 1.42
N ASP A 46 12.89 13.44 2.12
CA ASP A 46 13.83 12.39 1.72
C ASP A 46 13.18 11.02 1.90
N LEU A 47 12.67 10.48 0.81
CA LEU A 47 11.97 9.18 0.76
C LEU A 47 12.87 8.00 1.18
N ASN A 48 14.19 8.23 1.25
CA ASN A 48 15.15 7.23 1.71
C ASN A 48 15.46 7.33 3.21
N ASN A 49 14.98 8.38 3.88
CA ASN A 49 15.28 8.62 5.30
C ASN A 49 14.07 9.24 6.02
N ILE A 50 12.96 8.53 6.02
CA ILE A 50 11.75 8.94 6.72
C ILE A 50 11.87 8.50 8.16
N GLU A 51 11.72 9.43 9.13
CA GLU A 51 11.72 9.12 10.55
C GLU A 51 10.31 9.23 11.13
N ILE A 52 9.89 8.19 11.84
CA ILE A 52 8.57 8.08 12.46
C ILE A 52 8.72 7.80 13.95
N THR A 53 8.14 8.65 14.79
CA THR A 53 8.11 8.44 16.23
C THR A 53 6.89 7.61 16.62
N LEU A 54 7.12 6.47 17.26
CA LEU A 54 6.06 5.56 17.68
C LEU A 54 5.30 6.07 18.91
N PRO A 55 3.97 5.92 18.97
CA PRO A 55 3.15 6.50 20.04
C PRO A 55 3.30 5.81 21.39
N VAL A 56 3.54 4.50 21.43
CA VAL A 56 3.62 3.73 22.69
C VAL A 56 5.06 3.55 23.14
N SER A 57 5.91 2.95 22.31
CA SER A 57 7.32 2.69 22.66
C SER A 57 8.21 3.96 22.64
N LYS A 58 7.71 5.09 22.08
CA LYS A 58 8.42 6.35 21.95
C LYS A 58 9.75 6.26 21.16
N LYS A 59 9.94 5.16 20.43
CA LYS A 59 11.13 4.96 19.59
C LYS A 59 11.00 5.72 18.29
N VAL A 60 12.11 6.24 17.81
CA VAL A 60 12.22 6.84 16.48
C VAL A 60 12.66 5.76 15.51
N ILE A 61 11.82 5.50 14.51
CA ILE A 61 12.05 4.48 13.50
C ILE A 61 12.39 5.15 12.18
N GLY A 62 13.62 4.93 11.70
CA GLY A 62 14.00 5.27 10.35
C GLY A 62 13.46 4.21 9.39
N VAL A 63 12.70 4.65 8.38
CA VAL A 63 12.13 3.77 7.36
C VAL A 63 12.56 4.20 5.97
N ARG A 64 12.48 3.24 5.03
CA ARG A 64 12.70 3.48 3.60
C ARG A 64 11.51 2.97 2.81
N LEU A 65 11.26 3.56 1.66
CA LEU A 65 10.33 2.98 0.70
C LEU A 65 10.93 1.72 0.08
N LEU A 66 10.10 0.70 -0.05
CA LEU A 66 10.50 -0.56 -0.68
C LEU A 66 10.56 -0.37 -2.20
N THR A 67 11.64 -0.83 -2.81
CA THR A 67 11.79 -0.93 -4.26
C THR A 67 11.38 -2.33 -4.75
N GLY A 68 11.32 -2.51 -6.08
CA GLY A 68 11.01 -3.83 -6.64
C GLY A 68 12.01 -4.93 -6.25
N LYS A 69 13.24 -4.57 -5.86
CA LYS A 69 14.23 -5.53 -5.35
C LYS A 69 13.85 -6.04 -3.96
N GLU A 70 13.50 -5.12 -3.05
CA GLU A 70 13.05 -5.50 -1.70
C GLU A 70 11.73 -6.26 -1.74
N GLU A 71 10.78 -5.91 -2.60
CA GLU A 71 9.53 -6.67 -2.77
C GLU A 71 9.80 -8.11 -3.22
N LYS A 72 10.78 -8.32 -4.10
CA LYS A 72 11.19 -9.66 -4.49
C LYS A 72 11.81 -10.44 -3.32
N LEU A 73 12.69 -9.83 -2.53
CA LEU A 73 13.27 -10.45 -1.34
C LEU A 73 12.18 -10.81 -0.32
N ILE A 74 11.22 -9.91 -0.07
CA ILE A 74 10.07 -10.19 0.79
C ILE A 74 9.28 -11.40 0.29
N ALA A 75 9.01 -11.48 -1.02
CA ALA A 75 8.28 -12.59 -1.61
C ALA A 75 9.03 -13.92 -1.45
N ASP A 76 10.34 -13.91 -1.59
CA ASP A 76 11.18 -15.10 -1.43
C ASP A 76 11.27 -15.53 0.06
N ASP A 77 11.41 -14.59 1.00
CA ASP A 77 11.37 -14.85 2.44
C ASP A 77 10.02 -15.42 2.88
N LEU A 78 8.91 -14.89 2.34
CA LEU A 78 7.57 -15.42 2.63
C LEU A 78 7.37 -16.84 2.09
N LYS A 79 7.91 -17.17 0.91
CA LYS A 79 7.89 -18.52 0.38
C LYS A 79 8.68 -19.49 1.26
N ALA A 80 9.85 -19.06 1.75
CA ALA A 80 10.68 -19.85 2.65
C ALA A 80 9.97 -20.09 4.00
N SER A 81 9.35 -19.06 4.57
CA SER A 81 8.63 -19.15 5.84
C SER A 81 7.40 -20.06 5.78
N LYS A 82 6.65 -20.06 4.67
CA LYS A 82 5.51 -20.98 4.48
C LYS A 82 5.94 -22.46 4.50
N LYS A 83 7.15 -22.77 4.05
CA LYS A 83 7.67 -24.14 4.07
C LYS A 83 8.01 -24.63 5.49
N THR A 84 8.24 -23.73 6.44
CA THR A 84 8.60 -24.06 7.84
C THR A 84 7.40 -24.11 8.79
N GLY A 85 6.16 -23.95 8.31
CA GLY A 85 4.94 -24.18 9.09
C GLY A 85 4.64 -23.17 10.21
N SER A 86 5.18 -21.95 10.13
CA SER A 86 4.90 -20.88 11.09
C SER A 86 3.43 -20.42 11.03
N GLN A 87 2.73 -20.53 12.16
CA GLN A 87 1.29 -20.14 12.28
C GLN A 87 1.06 -18.63 12.45
N VAL A 88 2.10 -17.84 12.70
CA VAL A 88 1.99 -16.38 12.83
C VAL A 88 2.10 -15.75 11.44
N SER A 89 1.25 -14.77 11.15
CA SER A 89 1.26 -14.07 9.85
C SER A 89 2.66 -13.47 9.57
N PRO A 90 3.54 -14.18 8.85
CA PRO A 90 4.93 -13.76 8.70
C PRO A 90 5.06 -12.55 7.78
N GLU A 91 3.99 -12.23 7.03
CA GLU A 91 4.03 -11.19 6.00
C GLU A 91 4.29 -9.80 6.60
N LEU A 92 3.53 -9.42 7.64
CA LEU A 92 3.70 -8.11 8.26
C LEU A 92 5.10 -7.95 8.86
N THR A 93 5.55 -8.95 9.61
CA THR A 93 6.87 -8.93 10.25
C THR A 93 7.99 -8.92 9.21
N THR A 94 7.86 -9.70 8.15
CA THR A 94 8.83 -9.74 7.05
C THR A 94 8.89 -8.37 6.35
N ARG A 95 7.75 -7.77 6.03
CA ARG A 95 7.71 -6.42 5.47
C ARG A 95 8.37 -5.38 6.38
N LEU A 96 8.07 -5.41 7.68
CA LEU A 96 8.68 -4.49 8.65
C LEU A 96 10.21 -4.64 8.72
N ARG A 97 10.75 -5.86 8.68
CA ARG A 97 12.21 -6.11 8.67
C ARG A 97 12.91 -5.46 7.48
N HIS A 98 12.29 -5.47 6.32
CA HIS A 98 12.83 -4.87 5.10
C HIS A 98 12.59 -3.36 5.01
N THR A 99 11.53 -2.86 5.64
CA THR A 99 11.15 -1.45 5.64
C THR A 99 11.94 -0.64 6.65
N ILE A 100 12.18 -1.19 7.86
CA ILE A 100 12.90 -0.51 8.93
C ILE A 100 14.39 -0.46 8.59
N LYS A 101 14.96 0.74 8.61
CA LYS A 101 16.37 1.03 8.37
C LYS A 101 17.14 1.22 9.67
N SER A 102 16.49 1.85 10.66
CA SER A 102 17.12 2.13 11.96
C SER A 102 16.09 2.23 13.08
N ILE A 103 16.55 2.03 14.31
CA ILE A 103 15.75 2.20 15.55
C ILE A 103 16.56 3.09 16.47
N ASN A 104 16.07 4.31 16.75
CA ASN A 104 16.82 5.34 17.49
C ASN A 104 18.25 5.55 16.94
N GLY A 105 18.40 5.53 15.60
CA GLY A 105 19.69 5.65 14.93
C GLY A 105 20.52 4.34 14.83
N ASP A 106 20.14 3.27 15.55
CA ASP A 106 20.79 1.96 15.45
C ASP A 106 20.36 1.23 14.19
N THR A 107 21.30 0.86 13.34
CA THR A 107 21.10 0.15 12.07
C THR A 107 21.39 -1.34 12.15
N ASN A 108 21.62 -1.89 13.35
CA ASN A 108 21.92 -3.29 13.55
C ASN A 108 20.72 -4.18 13.15
N GLN A 109 20.92 -5.03 12.15
CA GLN A 109 19.85 -5.88 11.60
C GLN A 109 19.28 -6.87 12.63
N ALA A 110 20.07 -7.35 13.58
CA ALA A 110 19.59 -8.24 14.62
C ALA A 110 18.59 -7.52 15.55
N ASN A 111 18.88 -6.26 15.92
CA ASN A 111 18.00 -5.42 16.73
C ASN A 111 16.71 -5.08 15.96
N ILE A 112 16.82 -4.76 14.67
CA ILE A 112 15.68 -4.51 13.79
C ILE A 112 14.79 -5.75 13.69
N ASN A 113 15.36 -6.93 13.47
CA ASN A 113 14.62 -8.19 13.40
C ASN A 113 13.91 -8.52 14.71
N ASN A 114 14.58 -8.34 15.84
CA ASN A 114 13.99 -8.55 17.17
C ASN A 114 12.83 -7.55 17.40
N PHE A 115 13.02 -6.29 17.08
CA PHE A 115 11.98 -5.29 17.19
C PHE A 115 10.78 -5.59 16.31
N ALA A 116 10.97 -5.94 15.03
CA ALA A 116 9.89 -6.28 14.10
C ALA A 116 9.08 -7.51 14.56
N ASN A 117 9.73 -8.46 15.23
CA ASN A 117 9.04 -9.62 15.81
C ASN A 117 8.19 -9.29 17.04
N ASN A 118 8.58 -8.25 17.79
CA ASN A 118 7.99 -7.91 19.10
C ASN A 118 7.30 -6.53 19.10
N ILE A 119 7.09 -5.93 17.94
CA ILE A 119 6.45 -4.61 17.82
C ILE A 119 5.03 -4.64 18.37
N LEU A 120 4.67 -3.64 19.17
CA LEU A 120 3.33 -3.48 19.70
C LEU A 120 2.33 -3.21 18.58
N SER A 121 1.14 -3.80 18.65
CA SER A 121 0.11 -3.67 17.61
C SER A 121 -0.23 -2.21 17.29
N ARG A 122 -0.28 -1.35 18.31
CA ARG A 122 -0.56 0.08 18.17
C ARG A 122 0.56 0.82 17.45
N ASP A 123 1.81 0.50 17.77
CA ASP A 123 2.99 1.06 17.12
C ASP A 123 3.09 0.59 15.67
N SER A 124 2.81 -0.69 15.41
CA SER A 124 2.76 -1.26 14.06
C SER A 124 1.69 -0.61 13.19
N LEU A 125 0.50 -0.37 13.77
CA LEU A 125 -0.57 0.32 13.05
C LEU A 125 -0.18 1.75 12.69
N HIS A 126 0.34 2.50 13.67
CA HIS A 126 0.78 3.87 13.47
C HIS A 126 1.89 3.97 12.40
N LEU A 127 2.89 3.09 12.50
CA LEU A 127 3.99 3.05 11.52
C LEU A 127 3.46 2.87 10.08
N ARG A 128 2.54 1.93 9.88
CA ARG A 128 1.93 1.70 8.56
C ARG A 128 1.10 2.87 8.06
N GLN A 129 0.36 3.55 8.95
CA GLN A 129 -0.43 4.73 8.59
C GLN A 129 0.46 5.89 8.15
N GLU A 130 1.54 6.16 8.89
CA GLU A 130 2.48 7.22 8.53
C GLU A 130 3.22 6.89 7.22
N MET A 131 3.63 5.66 7.03
CA MET A 131 4.23 5.23 5.76
C MET A 131 3.27 5.40 4.59
N LYS A 132 1.98 5.06 4.76
CA LYS A 132 0.98 5.24 3.70
C LYS A 132 0.83 6.72 3.31
N LYS A 133 0.91 7.64 4.26
CA LYS A 133 0.86 9.09 3.99
C LYS A 133 2.08 9.58 3.20
N THR A 134 3.24 9.01 3.46
CA THR A 134 4.52 9.43 2.87
C THR A 134 4.78 8.75 1.53
N THR A 135 4.07 7.67 1.21
CA THR A 135 4.24 6.96 -0.07
C THR A 135 3.49 7.70 -1.18
N PRO A 136 4.16 8.07 -2.29
CA PRO A 136 3.48 8.61 -3.46
C PRO A 136 2.51 7.57 -4.02
N ASP A 137 1.26 7.96 -4.18
CA ASP A 137 0.22 7.06 -4.68
C ASP A 137 -0.81 7.85 -5.51
N ILE A 138 -1.57 7.14 -6.33
CA ILE A 138 -2.75 7.68 -6.99
C ILE A 138 -3.94 7.38 -6.09
N GLU A 139 -4.73 8.39 -5.79
CA GLU A 139 -5.91 8.24 -4.97
C GLU A 139 -7.03 7.64 -5.82
N LEU A 140 -7.25 6.33 -5.64
CA LEU A 140 -8.31 5.60 -6.34
C LEU A 140 -9.67 5.70 -5.63
N ILE A 141 -9.74 6.39 -4.49
CA ILE A 141 -11.02 6.72 -3.85
C ILE A 141 -11.64 7.89 -4.61
N GLN A 142 -12.78 7.65 -5.22
CA GLN A 142 -13.48 8.65 -6.02
C GLN A 142 -14.92 8.82 -5.54
N LYS A 143 -15.44 10.03 -5.71
CA LYS A 143 -16.86 10.31 -5.51
C LYS A 143 -17.59 9.98 -6.80
N VAL A 144 -18.47 9.00 -6.73
CA VAL A 144 -19.30 8.57 -7.86
C VAL A 144 -20.76 8.51 -7.45
N GLU A 145 -21.64 8.72 -8.40
CA GLU A 145 -23.08 8.59 -8.19
C GLU A 145 -23.48 7.12 -8.44
N ILE A 146 -24.06 6.44 -7.46
CA ILE A 146 -24.56 5.08 -7.54
C ILE A 146 -25.97 5.08 -6.93
N GLY A 147 -26.98 4.61 -7.68
CA GLY A 147 -28.37 4.57 -7.22
C GLY A 147 -28.97 5.96 -6.90
N GLY A 148 -28.43 7.05 -7.44
CA GLY A 148 -28.85 8.43 -7.18
C GLY A 148 -28.15 9.10 -6.00
N ASP A 149 -27.30 8.38 -5.27
CA ASP A 149 -26.50 8.92 -4.16
C ASP A 149 -25.04 9.12 -4.57
N THR A 150 -24.46 10.24 -4.15
CA THR A 150 -23.01 10.47 -4.31
C THR A 150 -22.26 9.78 -3.19
N VAL A 151 -21.51 8.75 -3.49
CA VAL A 151 -20.76 7.95 -2.52
C VAL A 151 -19.26 7.93 -2.84
N GLU A 152 -18.45 7.85 -1.79
CA GLU A 152 -17.02 7.61 -1.94
C GLU A 152 -16.77 6.10 -2.04
N VAL A 153 -16.17 5.66 -3.16
CA VAL A 153 -15.83 4.26 -3.39
C VAL A 153 -14.37 4.13 -3.82
N ASP A 154 -13.73 3.06 -3.38
CA ASP A 154 -12.40 2.68 -3.84
C ASP A 154 -12.54 1.97 -5.20
N ILE A 155 -11.83 2.48 -6.20
CA ILE A 155 -11.84 1.93 -7.56
C ILE A 155 -10.95 0.67 -7.57
N PRO A 156 -11.53 -0.53 -7.70
CA PRO A 156 -10.76 -1.75 -7.62
C PRO A 156 -9.90 -1.98 -8.86
N MET A 157 -8.64 -2.30 -8.68
CA MET A 157 -7.76 -2.77 -9.75
C MET A 157 -8.01 -4.27 -10.01
N THR A 158 -9.06 -4.58 -10.77
CA THR A 158 -9.42 -5.95 -11.15
C THR A 158 -8.57 -6.48 -12.30
N VAL A 159 -8.80 -7.73 -12.72
CA VAL A 159 -8.17 -8.29 -13.93
C VAL A 159 -8.48 -7.43 -15.16
N GLY A 160 -9.70 -6.90 -15.28
CA GLY A 160 -10.11 -5.99 -16.35
C GLY A 160 -9.34 -4.66 -16.38
N PHE A 161 -8.70 -4.25 -15.28
CA PHE A 161 -7.81 -3.10 -15.24
C PHE A 161 -6.57 -3.31 -16.13
N PHE A 162 -6.01 -4.52 -16.10
CA PHE A 162 -4.80 -4.86 -16.86
C PHE A 162 -5.09 -5.44 -18.24
N TRP A 163 -6.25 -6.09 -18.40
CA TRP A 163 -6.70 -6.75 -19.63
C TRP A 163 -8.16 -6.40 -19.95
N PRO A 164 -8.43 -5.20 -20.50
CA PRO A 164 -9.79 -4.69 -20.67
C PRO A 164 -10.65 -5.48 -21.67
N ASN A 165 -10.06 -6.35 -22.49
CA ASN A 165 -10.75 -7.11 -23.53
C ASN A 165 -11.04 -8.57 -23.13
N ILE A 166 -10.75 -8.98 -21.91
CA ILE A 166 -11.16 -10.29 -21.43
C ILE A 166 -12.66 -10.20 -21.11
N LYS A 167 -13.48 -10.79 -21.98
CA LYS A 167 -14.91 -11.01 -21.67
C LYS A 167 -14.97 -11.94 -20.46
N SER A 168 -15.40 -11.42 -19.33
CA SER A 168 -15.78 -12.20 -18.16
C SER A 168 -17.13 -12.86 -18.40
#